data_4899ad00b9a029e84354dad869c3a1cb
#
_entry.id   4899ad00b9a029e84354dad869c3a1cb
#
_cell.length_a   1.000
_cell.length_b   1.000
_cell.length_c   1.000
_cell.angle_alpha   90.00
_cell.angle_beta   90.00
_cell.angle_gamma   90.00
#
_symmetry.space_group_name_H-M   'P 1'
#
loop_
_entity.id
_entity.type
_entity.pdbx_description
1 polymer ?
#
loop_
_entity_poly.entity_id
_entity_poly.type
_entity_poly.pdbx_seq_one_letter_code
_entity_poly.pdbx_strand_id
1 'polypeptide(L)' 'MNKEKFEWMLEEVAHLNSITKEQVRQEMQEVMEEGMRCPDPEVQQRWAQIPKQGEKVTLEEFVEYIINQCR' A
#
# COMPACT_ATOMS: atom_id res chain seq x y z
N MET A 1 5.23 2.34 -10.17
CA MET A 1 4.58 1.08 -10.59
C MET A 1 3.52 1.39 -11.62
N ASN A 2 3.42 0.55 -12.61
CA ASN A 2 2.42 0.65 -13.65
C ASN A 2 1.06 0.22 -13.10
N LYS A 3 -0.01 0.91 -13.50
CA LYS A 3 -1.35 0.66 -13.01
C LYS A 3 -1.83 -0.77 -13.32
N GLU A 4 -1.46 -1.29 -14.47
CA GLU A 4 -1.82 -2.66 -14.86
C GLU A 4 -1.18 -3.70 -13.94
N LYS A 5 0.07 -3.50 -13.58
CA LYS A 5 0.76 -4.41 -12.63
C LYS A 5 0.11 -4.34 -11.26
N PHE A 6 -0.27 -3.16 -10.83
CA PHE A 6 -0.93 -2.98 -9.54
C PHE A 6 -2.27 -3.71 -9.51
N GLU A 7 -3.08 -3.54 -10.56
CA GLU A 7 -4.36 -4.23 -10.67
C GLU A 7 -4.19 -5.74 -10.72
N TRP A 8 -3.21 -6.22 -11.50
CA TRP A 8 -2.91 -7.64 -11.57
C TRP A 8 -2.53 -8.20 -10.21
N MET A 9 -1.72 -7.49 -9.46
CA MET A 9 -1.30 -7.91 -8.12
C MET A 9 -2.50 -8.04 -7.18
N LEU A 10 -3.41 -7.08 -7.23
CA LEU A 10 -4.62 -7.12 -6.42
C LEU A 10 -5.47 -8.32 -6.78
N GLU A 11 -5.59 -8.64 -8.06
CA GLU A 11 -6.35 -9.80 -8.51
C GLU A 11 -5.73 -11.12 -8.02
N GLU A 12 -4.39 -11.22 -8.07
CA GLU A 12 -3.70 -12.41 -7.58
C GLU A 12 -3.90 -12.61 -6.08
N VAL A 13 -3.75 -11.55 -5.31
CA VAL A 13 -3.96 -11.64 -3.85
C VAL A 13 -5.40 -12.00 -3.54
N ALA A 14 -6.35 -11.41 -4.26
CA ALA A 14 -7.77 -11.71 -4.08
C ALA A 14 -8.06 -13.18 -4.38
N HIS A 15 -7.51 -13.71 -5.47
CA HIS A 15 -7.69 -15.10 -5.85
C HIS A 15 -7.14 -16.05 -4.79
N LEU A 16 -5.94 -15.79 -4.30
CA LEU A 16 -5.29 -16.63 -3.29
C LEU A 16 -6.05 -16.65 -1.96
N ASN A 17 -6.77 -15.58 -1.65
CA ASN A 17 -7.50 -15.47 -0.39
C ASN A 17 -9.00 -15.68 -0.55
N SER A 18 -9.47 -16.00 -1.75
CA SER A 18 -10.89 -16.23 -2.05
C SER A 18 -11.77 -15.03 -1.71
N ILE A 19 -11.26 -13.82 -1.96
CA ILE A 19 -11.99 -12.56 -1.75
C ILE A 19 -11.96 -11.74 -3.04
N THR A 20 -12.68 -10.64 -3.06
CA THR A 20 -12.70 -9.77 -4.24
C THR A 20 -11.51 -8.81 -4.25
N LYS A 21 -11.20 -8.30 -5.45
CA LYS A 21 -10.14 -7.30 -5.62
C LYS A 21 -10.44 -6.04 -4.79
N GLU A 22 -11.69 -5.63 -4.74
CA GLU A 22 -12.13 -4.48 -3.97
C GLU A 22 -11.91 -4.68 -2.48
N GLN A 23 -12.15 -5.89 -1.99
CA GLN A 23 -11.88 -6.22 -0.58
C GLN A 23 -10.39 -6.15 -0.26
N VAL A 24 -9.54 -6.64 -1.17
CA VAL A 24 -8.09 -6.55 -0.99
C VAL A 24 -7.68 -5.08 -0.88
N ARG A 25 -8.15 -4.26 -1.82
CA ARG A 25 -7.82 -2.84 -1.83
C ARG A 25 -8.27 -2.15 -0.55
N GLN A 26 -9.48 -2.46 -0.09
CA GLN A 26 -10.03 -1.87 1.12
C GLN A 26 -9.22 -2.26 2.35
N GLU A 27 -8.90 -3.54 2.49
CA GLU A 27 -8.12 -4.02 3.63
C GLU A 27 -6.72 -3.42 3.65
N MET A 28 -6.07 -3.33 2.51
CA MET A 28 -4.76 -2.71 2.41
C MET A 28 -4.82 -1.22 2.77
N GLN A 29 -5.87 -0.55 2.33
CA GLN A 29 -6.06 0.87 2.64
C GLN A 29 -6.25 1.07 4.15
N GLU A 30 -7.02 0.21 4.80
CA GLU A 30 -7.24 0.28 6.24
C GLU A 30 -5.94 0.08 7.01
N VAL A 31 -5.14 -0.92 6.62
CA VAL A 31 -3.85 -1.17 7.26
C VAL A 31 -2.92 0.03 7.08
N MET A 32 -2.91 0.62 5.90
CA MET A 32 -2.09 1.79 5.62
C MET A 32 -2.50 2.97 6.49
N GLU A 33 -3.81 3.22 6.61
CA GLU A 33 -4.31 4.31 7.44
C GLU A 33 -4.00 4.12 8.91
N GLU A 34 -4.11 2.90 9.41
CA GLU A 34 -3.75 2.60 10.79
C GLU A 34 -2.27 2.84 11.04
N GLY A 35 -1.42 2.44 10.09
CA GLY A 35 0.02 2.69 10.17
C GLY A 35 0.32 4.18 10.22
N MET A 36 -0.37 4.98 9.42
CA MET A 36 -0.16 6.42 9.40
C MET A 36 -0.60 7.11 10.70
N ARG A 37 -1.55 6.52 11.42
CA ARG A 37 -2.03 7.07 12.70
C ARG A 37 -1.15 6.68 13.87
N CYS A 38 -0.23 5.73 13.68
CA CYS A 38 0.63 5.28 14.76
C CYS A 38 1.47 6.44 15.29
N PRO A 39 1.48 6.69 16.61
CA PRO A 39 2.22 7.83 17.18
C PRO A 39 3.73 7.59 17.29
N ASP A 40 4.21 6.40 16.99
CA ASP A 40 5.63 6.06 17.09
C ASP A 40 6.45 6.90 16.12
N PRO A 41 7.46 7.66 16.59
CA PRO A 41 8.28 8.50 15.71
C PRO A 41 9.01 7.72 14.62
N GLU A 42 9.44 6.49 14.86
CA GLU A 42 10.08 5.66 13.85
C GLU A 42 9.13 5.35 12.70
N VAL A 43 7.89 5.02 13.03
CA VAL A 43 6.87 4.73 12.03
C VAL A 43 6.57 5.98 11.21
N GLN A 44 6.46 7.13 11.87
CA GLN A 44 6.22 8.42 11.22
C GLN A 44 7.35 8.74 10.23
N GLN A 45 8.60 8.51 10.63
CA GLN A 45 9.74 8.75 9.76
C GLN A 45 9.71 7.86 8.52
N ARG A 46 9.31 6.60 8.67
CA ARG A 46 9.22 5.69 7.54
C ARG A 46 8.17 6.14 6.52
N TRP A 47 7.02 6.60 7.01
CA TRP A 47 6.00 7.15 6.13
C TRP A 47 6.48 8.39 5.38
N ALA A 48 7.26 9.23 6.05
CA ALA A 48 7.81 10.44 5.44
C ALA A 48 8.81 10.14 4.32
N GLN A 49 9.42 8.96 4.33
CA GLN A 49 10.40 8.56 3.31
C GLN A 49 9.75 8.05 2.03
N ILE A 50 8.46 7.73 2.06
CA ILE A 50 7.78 7.19 0.88
C ILE A 50 7.50 8.33 -0.10
N PRO A 51 7.98 8.20 -1.36
CA PRO A 51 7.72 9.24 -2.36
C PRO A 51 6.21 9.38 -2.60
N LYS A 52 5.74 10.63 -2.62
CA LYS A 52 4.32 10.92 -2.84
C LYS A 52 4.17 12.14 -3.72
N GLN A 53 3.12 12.17 -4.53
CA GLN A 53 2.85 13.29 -5.40
C GLN A 53 1.90 14.31 -4.78
N GLY A 54 1.13 13.91 -3.78
CA GLY A 54 0.17 14.77 -3.08
C GLY A 54 0.49 14.90 -1.61
N GLU A 55 -0.49 15.34 -0.83
CA GLU A 55 -0.32 15.52 0.60
C GLU A 55 -0.26 14.19 1.35
N LYS A 56 -0.91 13.17 0.80
CA LYS A 56 -0.95 11.84 1.42
C LYS A 56 -0.43 10.80 0.47
N VAL A 57 0.22 9.77 1.04
CA VAL A 57 0.67 8.62 0.27
C VAL A 57 -0.54 7.84 -0.24
N THR A 58 -0.57 7.54 -1.53
CA THR A 58 -1.61 6.69 -2.10
C THR A 58 -1.26 5.22 -1.89
N LEU A 59 -2.26 4.35 -2.03
CA LEU A 59 -2.03 2.91 -1.91
C LEU A 59 -1.01 2.42 -2.94
N GLU A 60 -1.10 2.92 -4.17
CA GLU A 60 -0.15 2.55 -5.22
C GLU A 60 1.28 2.95 -4.86
N GLU A 61 1.47 4.14 -4.34
CA GLU A 61 2.79 4.62 -3.92
C GLU A 61 3.35 3.77 -2.78
N PHE A 62 2.51 3.41 -1.83
CA PHE A 62 2.90 2.57 -0.71
C PHE A 62 3.35 1.19 -1.16
N VAL A 63 2.57 0.55 -2.02
CA VAL A 63 2.89 -0.78 -2.54
C VAL A 63 4.18 -0.74 -3.37
N GLU A 64 4.34 0.26 -4.20
CA GLU A 64 5.55 0.42 -5.00
C GLU A 64 6.80 0.57 -4.12
N TYR A 65 6.69 1.36 -3.06
CA TYR A 65 7.77 1.53 -2.10
C TYR A 65 8.17 0.20 -1.46
N ILE A 66 7.19 -0.59 -1.03
CA ILE A 66 7.44 -1.89 -0.40
C ILE A 66 8.13 -2.83 -1.38
N ILE A 67 7.66 -2.88 -2.61
CA ILE A 67 8.26 -3.74 -3.64
C ILE A 67 9.71 -3.36 -3.87
N ASN A 68 10.02 -2.08 -3.92
CA ASN A 68 11.38 -1.61 -4.12
C ASN A 68 12.29 -1.94 -2.94
N GLN A 69 11.74 -1.98 -1.72
CA GLN A 69 12.52 -2.35 -0.53
C GLN A 69 12.81 -3.86 -0.47
N CYS A 70 11.97 -4.67 -1.11
CA CYS A 70 12.11 -6.12 -1.09
C CYS A 70 13.06 -6.67 -2.16
N ARG A 71 13.64 -5.83 -2.95
CA ARG A 71 14.61 -6.24 -3.97
C ARG A 71 15.97 -6.57 -3.39
#